data_9df7d70bb433124d043279787bacf68e
#
_entry.id   9df7d70bb433124d043279787bacf68e
#
_cell.length_a   1.000
_cell.length_b   1.000
_cell.length_c   1.000
_cell.angle_alpha   90.00
_cell.angle_beta   90.00
_cell.angle_gamma   90.00
#
_symmetry.space_group_name_H-M   'P 1'
#
loop_
_entity.id
_entity.type
_entity.pdbx_description
1 polymer ?
#
loop_
_entity_poly.entity_id
_entity_poly.type
_entity_poly.pdbx_seq_one_letter_code
_entity_poly.pdbx_strand_id
1 'polypeptide(L)'
;MGYAWSALGSPFDFDRAPINYATAPADDAIAPLIAKLRAGHLKLHDDPQHGYLVAILKELQIPQSSQVLVFSKTSLQRQRISPRTPRAIYFNDEVTVGFCMRGDVLEVAAADPNLGTVFYTVEQHGEQQGNLFKRQTESCLVCHGSSSNQGFPGHLIRSVSADQTGELVLSRGTRRVDHTTPLAERWGGWYVTGTSGSQKHLGNRIVSGRQGADETQDASNRISLEGIVSLGRYLTPHSDIVALMVLEHQAEAHNRIVRANYLTRLALIEQAEINAMLGENSASRSEGITRRIERACEPVVQCLFFGEEARLVDRVSGTSNFASDFVSRGPFDAKGRSLREFDLQKRM
;
A
#
# COMPACT_ATOMS: atom_id res chain seq x y z
N MET A 1 34.51 -11.51 -18.01
CA MET A 1 33.90 -12.36 -16.96
C MET A 1 32.97 -11.47 -16.15
N GLY A 2 31.67 -11.46 -16.53
CA GLY A 2 30.64 -10.68 -15.85
C GLY A 2 30.10 -11.50 -14.69
N TYR A 3 30.28 -11.01 -13.46
CA TYR A 3 29.58 -11.56 -12.31
C TYR A 3 28.12 -11.15 -12.41
N ALA A 4 27.27 -12.08 -12.79
CA ALA A 4 25.83 -11.95 -12.59
C ALA A 4 25.61 -11.89 -11.06
N TRP A 5 25.16 -10.77 -10.55
CA TRP A 5 24.55 -10.66 -9.25
C TRP A 5 23.28 -11.50 -9.29
N SER A 6 23.35 -12.73 -8.77
CA SER A 6 22.17 -13.47 -8.40
C SER A 6 21.49 -12.66 -7.30
N ALA A 7 20.44 -11.92 -7.65
CA ALA A 7 19.51 -11.38 -6.71
C ALA A 7 19.18 -12.52 -5.72
N LEU A 8 19.27 -12.24 -4.42
CA LEU A 8 18.74 -13.10 -3.38
C LEU A 8 17.26 -13.28 -3.69
N GLY A 9 16.94 -14.31 -4.44
CA GLY A 9 15.64 -14.54 -5.03
C GLY A 9 14.59 -14.56 -3.93
N SER A 10 13.45 -13.99 -4.25
CA SER A 10 12.23 -14.27 -3.50
C SER A 10 12.16 -15.78 -3.28
N PRO A 11 11.83 -16.27 -2.07
CA PRO A 11 11.64 -17.71 -1.84
C PRO A 11 10.53 -18.29 -2.72
N PHE A 12 9.82 -17.42 -3.45
CA PHE A 12 8.75 -17.75 -4.35
C PHE A 12 8.99 -17.13 -5.73
N ASP A 13 9.03 -17.96 -6.77
CA ASP A 13 9.16 -17.53 -8.17
C ASP A 13 7.75 -17.30 -8.76
N PHE A 14 7.24 -16.07 -8.64
CA PHE A 14 5.92 -15.70 -9.15
C PHE A 14 5.90 -15.48 -10.67
N ASP A 15 7.04 -15.52 -11.36
CA ASP A 15 7.11 -15.47 -12.82
C ASP A 15 6.90 -16.82 -13.49
N ARG A 16 6.80 -17.89 -12.70
CA ARG A 16 6.44 -19.24 -13.20
C ARG A 16 4.94 -19.52 -13.11
N ALA A 17 4.54 -20.56 -13.86
CA ALA A 17 3.19 -21.12 -13.73
C ALA A 17 2.90 -21.51 -12.27
N PRO A 18 1.68 -21.30 -11.80
CA PRO A 18 0.48 -20.84 -12.49
C PRO A 18 0.28 -19.31 -12.51
N ILE A 19 1.22 -18.54 -11.99
CA ILE A 19 1.06 -17.10 -11.81
C ILE A 19 1.47 -16.34 -13.07
N ASN A 20 2.72 -16.56 -13.56
CA ASN A 20 3.29 -15.89 -14.74
C ASN A 20 3.18 -14.35 -14.64
N TYR A 21 3.57 -13.80 -13.50
CA TYR A 21 3.33 -12.40 -13.14
C TYR A 21 3.73 -11.40 -14.23
N ALA A 22 4.92 -11.57 -14.83
CA ALA A 22 5.42 -10.62 -15.83
C ALA A 22 4.63 -10.66 -17.14
N THR A 23 4.08 -11.82 -17.53
CA THR A 23 3.49 -12.04 -18.85
C THR A 23 1.97 -12.16 -18.86
N ALA A 24 1.35 -12.56 -17.75
CA ALA A 24 -0.10 -12.65 -17.66
C ALA A 24 -0.75 -11.27 -17.76
N PRO A 25 -1.90 -11.16 -18.45
CA PRO A 25 -2.66 -9.92 -18.50
C PRO A 25 -3.15 -9.51 -17.10
N ALA A 26 -3.14 -8.22 -16.83
CA ALA A 26 -3.73 -7.69 -15.60
C ALA A 26 -5.24 -7.55 -15.74
N ASP A 27 -5.96 -7.86 -14.66
CA ASP A 27 -7.40 -7.74 -14.50
C ASP A 27 -7.73 -6.87 -13.28
N ASP A 28 -7.08 -5.71 -13.20
CA ASP A 28 -7.18 -4.73 -12.12
C ASP A 28 -8.01 -3.51 -12.54
N ALA A 29 -8.24 -2.58 -11.61
CA ALA A 29 -8.98 -1.35 -11.88
C ALA A 29 -8.31 -0.42 -12.92
N ILE A 30 -7.04 -0.62 -13.24
CA ILE A 30 -6.29 0.19 -14.21
C ILE A 30 -6.49 -0.35 -15.62
N ALA A 31 -6.70 -1.65 -15.81
CA ALA A 31 -6.86 -2.25 -17.12
C ALA A 31 -8.02 -1.63 -17.96
N PRO A 32 -9.24 -1.43 -17.41
CA PRO A 32 -10.31 -0.73 -18.13
C PRO A 32 -9.98 0.74 -18.45
N LEU A 33 -9.27 1.43 -17.57
CA LEU A 33 -8.85 2.81 -17.77
C LEU A 33 -7.88 2.90 -18.96
N ILE A 34 -6.88 2.02 -19.02
CA ILE A 34 -5.95 1.92 -20.15
C ILE A 34 -6.69 1.63 -21.46
N ALA A 35 -7.68 0.72 -21.44
CA ALA A 35 -8.47 0.39 -22.62
C ALA A 35 -9.23 1.62 -23.17
N LYS A 36 -9.89 2.40 -22.29
CA LYS A 36 -10.59 3.64 -22.67
C LYS A 36 -9.64 4.69 -23.26
N LEU A 37 -8.44 4.87 -22.66
CA LEU A 37 -7.42 5.81 -23.16
C LEU A 37 -6.91 5.40 -24.54
N ARG A 38 -6.60 4.11 -24.74
CA ARG A 38 -6.14 3.58 -26.03
C ARG A 38 -7.18 3.69 -27.14
N ALA A 39 -8.46 3.49 -26.80
CA ALA A 39 -9.56 3.64 -27.74
C ALA A 39 -9.93 5.11 -28.02
N GLY A 40 -9.32 6.07 -27.33
CA GLY A 40 -9.66 7.50 -27.43
C GLY A 40 -11.04 7.85 -26.82
N HIS A 41 -11.64 6.93 -26.07
CA HIS A 41 -12.93 7.14 -25.37
C HIS A 41 -12.78 7.98 -24.09
N LEU A 42 -11.56 8.13 -23.60
CA LEU A 42 -11.21 8.95 -22.46
C LEU A 42 -9.95 9.76 -22.78
N LYS A 43 -9.94 11.00 -22.30
CA LYS A 43 -8.75 11.84 -22.28
C LYS A 43 -8.58 12.39 -20.87
N LEU A 44 -7.42 12.13 -20.26
CA LEU A 44 -7.09 12.69 -18.96
C LEU A 44 -6.63 14.15 -19.14
N HIS A 45 -7.06 14.99 -18.21
CA HIS A 45 -6.66 16.39 -18.20
C HIS A 45 -5.36 16.55 -17.40
N ASP A 46 -4.38 17.22 -17.98
CA ASP A 46 -3.11 17.55 -17.33
C ASP A 46 -3.25 18.87 -16.55
N ASP A 47 -3.00 18.81 -15.25
CA ASP A 47 -2.93 19.96 -14.37
C ASP A 47 -1.49 20.47 -14.29
N PRO A 48 -1.22 21.80 -14.42
CA PRO A 48 0.15 22.33 -14.43
C PRO A 48 0.96 22.02 -13.16
N GLN A 49 0.29 21.82 -12.02
CA GLN A 49 0.94 21.57 -10.72
C GLN A 49 0.99 20.08 -10.35
N HIS A 50 -0.02 19.32 -10.74
CA HIS A 50 -0.22 17.94 -10.30
C HIS A 50 -0.18 16.92 -11.44
N GLY A 51 0.03 17.36 -12.69
CA GLY A 51 0.00 16.49 -13.86
C GLY A 51 -1.35 15.76 -13.97
N TYR A 52 -1.32 14.49 -14.21
CA TYR A 52 -2.54 13.68 -14.33
C TYR A 52 -3.13 13.23 -12.99
N LEU A 53 -2.56 13.59 -11.84
CA LEU A 53 -3.00 13.12 -10.52
C LEU A 53 -4.51 13.31 -10.32
N VAL A 54 -5.00 14.54 -10.44
CA VAL A 54 -6.41 14.86 -10.17
C VAL A 54 -7.36 14.11 -11.07
N ALA A 55 -7.01 14.00 -12.36
CA ALA A 55 -7.80 13.26 -13.35
C ALA A 55 -7.84 11.75 -13.04
N ILE A 56 -6.71 11.15 -12.67
CA ILE A 56 -6.61 9.74 -12.30
C ILE A 56 -7.40 9.45 -11.01
N LEU A 57 -7.26 10.28 -9.98
CA LEU A 57 -8.03 10.11 -8.74
C LEU A 57 -9.53 10.15 -9.00
N LYS A 58 -9.98 11.04 -9.88
CA LYS A 58 -11.39 11.17 -10.27
C LYS A 58 -11.89 9.92 -11.00
N GLU A 59 -11.18 9.46 -12.03
CA GLU A 59 -11.58 8.29 -12.83
C GLU A 59 -11.60 7.01 -12.00
N LEU A 60 -10.68 6.86 -11.06
CA LEU A 60 -10.60 5.71 -10.15
C LEU A 60 -11.41 5.88 -8.87
N GLN A 61 -12.14 6.99 -8.72
CA GLN A 61 -12.94 7.29 -7.53
C GLN A 61 -12.14 7.25 -6.22
N ILE A 62 -10.89 7.71 -6.27
CA ILE A 62 -10.02 7.80 -5.10
C ILE A 62 -10.28 9.14 -4.40
N PRO A 63 -10.72 9.17 -3.13
CA PRO A 63 -11.00 10.41 -2.42
C PRO A 63 -9.71 11.17 -2.12
N GLN A 64 -9.71 12.48 -2.31
CA GLN A 64 -8.57 13.32 -1.96
C GLN A 64 -8.32 13.33 -0.43
N SER A 65 -9.36 13.10 0.36
CA SER A 65 -9.27 12.98 1.82
C SER A 65 -8.43 11.79 2.29
N SER A 66 -8.18 10.79 1.41
CA SER A 66 -7.29 9.66 1.72
C SER A 66 -5.81 10.03 1.73
N GLN A 67 -5.46 11.29 1.45
CA GLN A 67 -4.07 11.73 1.42
C GLN A 67 -3.33 11.43 2.72
N VAL A 68 -2.18 10.75 2.57
CA VAL A 68 -1.18 10.58 3.62
C VAL A 68 0.19 10.96 3.08
N LEU A 69 1.08 11.46 3.95
CA LEU A 69 2.36 12.04 3.54
C LEU A 69 3.54 11.26 4.14
N VAL A 70 4.44 10.77 3.30
CA VAL A 70 5.66 10.06 3.70
C VAL A 70 6.88 10.88 3.30
N PHE A 71 7.73 11.23 4.28
CA PHE A 71 8.93 12.03 4.06
C PHE A 71 10.22 11.22 4.02
N SER A 72 10.16 9.93 4.41
CA SER A 72 11.29 9.03 4.26
C SER A 72 11.49 8.63 2.78
N LYS A 73 12.75 8.56 2.35
CA LYS A 73 13.13 8.26 0.95
C LYS A 73 13.00 6.78 0.62
N THR A 74 11.76 6.27 0.65
CA THR A 74 11.41 4.86 0.43
C THR A 74 10.70 4.59 -0.90
N SER A 75 10.77 5.51 -1.86
CA SER A 75 10.12 5.42 -3.17
C SER A 75 11.13 5.33 -4.31
N LEU A 76 10.67 4.96 -5.50
CA LEU A 76 11.43 5.00 -6.74
C LEU A 76 12.04 6.40 -6.98
N GLN A 77 11.28 7.45 -6.66
CA GLN A 77 11.68 8.86 -6.85
C GLN A 77 12.28 9.47 -5.57
N ARG A 78 13.08 8.70 -4.81
CA ARG A 78 13.69 9.11 -3.53
C ARG A 78 14.35 10.49 -3.56
N GLN A 79 14.91 10.92 -4.69
CA GLN A 79 15.58 12.21 -4.86
C GLN A 79 14.62 13.41 -4.76
N ARG A 80 13.32 13.19 -4.97
CA ARG A 80 12.27 14.21 -4.90
C ARG A 80 11.66 14.32 -3.51
N ILE A 81 11.99 13.41 -2.59
CA ILE A 81 11.38 13.29 -1.26
C ILE A 81 12.27 13.90 -0.20
N SER A 82 11.67 14.69 0.67
CA SER A 82 12.29 15.26 1.86
C SER A 82 11.20 15.62 2.89
N PRO A 83 11.57 15.98 4.13
CA PRO A 83 10.59 16.48 5.09
C PRO A 83 9.80 17.70 4.60
N ARG A 84 10.37 18.58 3.77
CA ARG A 84 9.63 19.72 3.20
C ARG A 84 8.78 19.35 1.99
N THR A 85 9.13 18.27 1.31
CA THR A 85 8.49 17.80 0.08
C THR A 85 8.20 16.31 0.18
N PRO A 86 7.34 15.88 1.14
CA PRO A 86 6.98 14.47 1.29
C PRO A 86 6.27 13.93 0.04
N ARG A 87 6.33 12.63 -0.19
CA ARG A 87 5.48 11.93 -1.15
C ARG A 87 4.07 11.86 -0.59
N ALA A 88 3.08 12.27 -1.37
CA ALA A 88 1.68 12.02 -1.06
C ALA A 88 1.25 10.64 -1.58
N ILE A 89 0.43 9.95 -0.82
CA ILE A 89 -0.23 8.71 -1.23
C ILE A 89 -1.73 8.93 -1.07
N TYR A 90 -2.48 8.61 -2.13
CA TYR A 90 -3.94 8.60 -2.17
C TYR A 90 -4.40 7.17 -2.41
N PHE A 91 -5.51 6.76 -1.83
CA PHE A 91 -5.95 5.38 -1.96
C PHE A 91 -7.48 5.22 -1.84
N ASN A 92 -7.95 4.11 -2.40
CA ASN A 92 -9.24 3.51 -2.12
C ASN A 92 -9.03 2.03 -1.77
N ASP A 93 -10.06 1.20 -1.91
CA ASP A 93 -9.99 -0.21 -1.53
C ASP A 93 -9.07 -1.05 -2.44
N GLU A 94 -8.84 -0.60 -3.68
CA GLU A 94 -8.18 -1.40 -4.72
C GLU A 94 -6.90 -0.76 -5.26
N VAL A 95 -6.80 0.57 -5.18
CA VAL A 95 -5.72 1.32 -5.84
C VAL A 95 -5.06 2.30 -4.89
N THR A 96 -3.73 2.36 -4.95
CA THR A 96 -2.93 3.43 -4.33
C THR A 96 -2.21 4.23 -5.42
N VAL A 97 -2.18 5.56 -5.26
CA VAL A 97 -1.47 6.49 -6.16
C VAL A 97 -0.50 7.33 -5.36
N GLY A 98 0.79 7.20 -5.67
CA GLY A 98 1.87 7.99 -5.08
C GLY A 98 2.24 9.18 -5.95
N PHE A 99 2.30 10.37 -5.36
CA PHE A 99 2.67 11.62 -6.02
C PHE A 99 3.89 12.23 -5.32
N CYS A 100 4.93 12.50 -6.11
CA CYS A 100 6.07 13.31 -5.69
C CYS A 100 6.00 14.68 -6.36
N MET A 101 6.12 15.73 -5.58
CA MET A 101 6.17 17.09 -6.13
C MET A 101 7.36 17.24 -7.08
N ARG A 102 7.10 17.72 -8.31
CA ARG A 102 8.10 17.77 -9.40
C ARG A 102 8.72 16.39 -9.70
N GLY A 103 7.97 15.33 -9.46
CA GLY A 103 8.34 13.99 -9.86
C GLY A 103 8.16 13.78 -11.35
N ASP A 104 8.82 12.76 -11.87
CA ASP A 104 8.71 12.41 -13.29
C ASP A 104 7.46 11.57 -13.55
N VAL A 105 7.07 10.76 -12.56
CA VAL A 105 5.93 9.82 -12.67
C VAL A 105 5.02 9.86 -11.45
N LEU A 106 3.77 9.43 -11.62
CA LEU A 106 2.93 8.90 -10.56
C LEU A 106 3.23 7.41 -10.40
N GLU A 107 3.30 6.94 -9.16
CA GLU A 107 3.48 5.53 -8.82
C GLU A 107 2.13 4.93 -8.45
N VAL A 108 1.65 3.97 -9.24
CA VAL A 108 0.33 3.37 -9.04
C VAL A 108 0.50 1.90 -8.68
N ALA A 109 -0.23 1.44 -7.67
CA ALA A 109 -0.34 0.04 -7.34
C ALA A 109 -1.82 -0.34 -7.25
N ALA A 110 -2.21 -1.40 -7.96
CA ALA A 110 -3.59 -1.86 -8.05
C ALA A 110 -3.70 -3.32 -7.64
N ALA A 111 -4.78 -3.66 -6.95
CA ALA A 111 -5.10 -5.04 -6.62
C ALA A 111 -5.61 -5.78 -7.85
N ASP A 112 -5.06 -6.96 -8.10
CA ASP A 112 -5.45 -7.86 -9.18
C ASP A 112 -5.81 -9.23 -8.58
N PRO A 113 -6.97 -9.82 -8.96
CA PRO A 113 -7.42 -11.07 -8.35
C PRO A 113 -6.51 -12.27 -8.62
N ASN A 114 -5.70 -12.22 -9.68
CA ASN A 114 -4.84 -13.32 -10.10
C ASN A 114 -3.36 -13.07 -9.84
N LEU A 115 -2.93 -11.80 -9.96
CA LEU A 115 -1.53 -11.40 -9.89
C LEU A 115 -1.15 -10.76 -8.54
N GLY A 116 -2.13 -10.49 -7.70
CA GLY A 116 -1.91 -9.76 -6.47
C GLY A 116 -1.79 -8.26 -6.70
N THR A 117 -0.70 -7.61 -6.29
CA THR A 117 -0.53 -6.19 -6.55
C THR A 117 0.24 -5.97 -7.85
N VAL A 118 -0.39 -5.27 -8.80
CA VAL A 118 0.23 -4.86 -10.06
C VAL A 118 0.67 -3.40 -9.96
N PHE A 119 1.86 -3.12 -10.44
CA PHE A 119 2.48 -1.80 -10.34
C PHE A 119 2.55 -1.11 -11.71
N TYR A 120 2.28 0.20 -11.70
CA TYR A 120 2.39 1.05 -12.88
C TYR A 120 3.13 2.34 -12.55
N THR A 121 3.82 2.89 -13.55
CA THR A 121 4.25 4.29 -13.57
C THR A 121 3.44 5.05 -14.62
N VAL A 122 3.07 6.28 -14.29
CA VAL A 122 2.37 7.19 -15.20
C VAL A 122 3.16 8.48 -15.28
N GLU A 123 3.59 8.88 -16.46
CA GLU A 123 4.27 10.18 -16.64
C GLU A 123 3.38 11.30 -16.11
N GLN A 124 3.93 12.19 -15.26
CA GLN A 124 3.14 13.29 -14.68
C GLN A 124 2.68 14.29 -15.73
N HIS A 125 3.48 14.48 -16.75
CA HIS A 125 3.18 15.33 -17.90
C HIS A 125 3.56 14.57 -19.17
N GLY A 126 2.64 14.46 -20.12
CA GLY A 126 2.90 13.72 -21.36
C GLY A 126 1.77 13.88 -22.37
N GLU A 127 2.10 13.79 -23.65
CA GLU A 127 1.13 13.99 -24.74
C GLU A 127 0.46 12.69 -25.18
N GLN A 128 1.09 11.53 -24.98
CA GLN A 128 0.63 10.24 -25.51
C GLN A 128 -0.34 9.54 -24.55
N GLN A 129 -1.58 9.93 -24.57
CA GLN A 129 -2.65 9.42 -23.69
C GLN A 129 -2.75 7.87 -23.68
N GLY A 130 -2.62 7.21 -24.83
CA GLY A 130 -2.78 5.76 -24.97
C GLY A 130 -1.67 4.93 -24.29
N ASN A 131 -0.51 5.54 -23.99
CA ASN A 131 0.65 4.88 -23.42
C ASN A 131 1.10 5.49 -22.09
N LEU A 132 0.22 6.21 -21.41
CA LEU A 132 0.54 6.87 -20.13
C LEU A 132 0.92 5.85 -19.04
N PHE A 133 0.18 4.77 -18.93
CA PHE A 133 0.40 3.74 -17.91
C PHE A 133 1.43 2.72 -18.43
N LYS A 134 2.55 2.61 -17.72
CA LYS A 134 3.59 1.62 -18.01
C LYS A 134 3.64 0.62 -16.86
N ARG A 135 3.22 -0.64 -17.11
CA ARG A 135 3.32 -1.71 -16.12
C ARG A 135 4.78 -1.96 -15.77
N GLN A 136 5.03 -2.16 -14.47
CA GLN A 136 6.36 -2.40 -13.91
C GLN A 136 6.42 -3.84 -13.39
N THR A 137 7.26 -4.65 -14.03
CA THR A 137 7.42 -6.07 -13.69
C THR A 137 8.75 -6.38 -13.01
N GLU A 138 9.63 -5.40 -12.85
CA GLU A 138 10.96 -5.57 -12.27
C GLU A 138 11.24 -4.57 -11.15
N SER A 139 11.37 -3.27 -11.48
CA SER A 139 11.90 -2.27 -10.55
C SER A 139 11.09 -2.11 -9.25
N CYS A 140 9.77 -2.18 -9.32
CA CYS A 140 8.92 -2.12 -8.12
C CYS A 140 9.03 -3.40 -7.29
N LEU A 141 9.18 -4.56 -7.95
CA LEU A 141 9.22 -5.86 -7.29
C LEU A 141 10.51 -6.11 -6.52
N VAL A 142 11.60 -5.39 -6.79
CA VAL A 142 12.83 -5.43 -5.98
C VAL A 142 12.52 -5.22 -4.49
N CYS A 143 11.58 -4.32 -4.17
CA CYS A 143 11.12 -4.11 -2.80
C CYS A 143 9.80 -4.84 -2.51
N HIS A 144 8.81 -4.68 -3.40
CA HIS A 144 7.43 -5.12 -3.18
C HIS A 144 7.21 -6.62 -3.39
N GLY A 145 8.13 -7.34 -4.06
CA GLY A 145 8.15 -8.80 -4.19
C GLY A 145 9.24 -9.48 -3.37
N SER A 146 9.98 -8.73 -2.54
CA SER A 146 11.11 -9.24 -1.76
C SER A 146 10.67 -9.97 -0.48
N SER A 147 11.68 -10.50 0.25
CA SER A 147 11.47 -11.09 1.59
C SER A 147 10.82 -10.11 2.58
N SER A 148 10.99 -8.79 2.39
CA SER A 148 10.30 -7.76 3.18
C SER A 148 8.78 -7.84 3.03
N ASN A 149 8.28 -8.42 1.94
CA ASN A 149 6.87 -8.72 1.72
C ASN A 149 6.62 -10.23 1.55
N GLN A 150 7.39 -11.06 2.27
CA GLN A 150 7.27 -12.52 2.27
C GLN A 150 7.41 -13.18 0.88
N GLY A 151 7.98 -12.45 -0.09
CA GLY A 151 8.23 -12.93 -1.45
C GLY A 151 7.04 -12.85 -2.40
N PHE A 152 5.96 -12.16 -2.04
CA PHE A 152 4.78 -12.00 -2.90
C PHE A 152 4.64 -10.54 -3.37
N PRO A 153 4.18 -10.30 -4.61
CA PRO A 153 3.86 -8.95 -5.08
C PRO A 153 2.77 -8.30 -4.22
N GLY A 154 3.12 -7.23 -3.49
CA GLY A 154 2.18 -6.62 -2.56
C GLY A 154 2.60 -5.26 -2.05
N HIS A 155 1.80 -4.69 -1.17
CA HIS A 155 2.03 -3.40 -0.55
C HIS A 155 3.07 -3.50 0.56
N LEU A 156 3.80 -2.42 0.79
CA LEU A 156 4.81 -2.34 1.84
C LEU A 156 4.69 -1.04 2.62
N ILE A 157 4.00 -1.10 3.76
CA ILE A 157 3.92 0.00 4.71
C ILE A 157 5.01 -0.20 5.77
N ARG A 158 5.88 0.79 5.90
CA ARG A 158 7.05 0.71 6.79
C ARG A 158 7.11 1.89 7.75
N SER A 159 7.51 1.60 8.97
CA SER A 159 7.96 2.58 9.95
C SER A 159 9.49 2.58 9.96
N VAL A 160 10.10 3.73 9.67
CA VAL A 160 11.54 3.91 9.55
C VAL A 160 11.96 5.21 10.24
N SER A 161 13.12 5.24 10.86
CA SER A 161 13.70 6.51 11.29
C SER A 161 14.33 7.23 10.11
N ALA A 162 13.97 8.51 9.92
CA ALA A 162 14.53 9.33 8.84
C ALA A 162 15.14 10.61 9.41
N ASP A 163 16.21 11.07 8.77
CA ASP A 163 16.92 12.30 9.14
C ASP A 163 16.28 13.57 8.53
N GLN A 164 16.91 14.71 8.74
CA GLN A 164 16.47 16.03 8.24
C GLN A 164 16.42 16.13 6.71
N THR A 165 17.04 15.21 5.99
CA THR A 165 17.00 15.12 4.52
C THR A 165 16.01 14.08 4.03
N GLY A 166 15.41 13.29 4.93
CA GLY A 166 14.54 12.17 4.65
C GLY A 166 15.30 10.84 4.41
N GLU A 167 16.63 10.81 4.54
CA GLU A 167 17.41 9.58 4.42
C GLU A 167 17.15 8.66 5.62
N LEU A 168 17.18 7.36 5.37
CA LEU A 168 16.93 6.35 6.39
C LEU A 168 18.12 6.21 7.33
N VAL A 169 17.88 6.26 8.63
CA VAL A 169 18.85 5.96 9.67
C VAL A 169 18.83 4.45 9.94
N LEU A 170 19.54 3.70 9.11
CA LEU A 170 19.49 2.22 9.07
C LEU A 170 19.86 1.57 10.40
N SER A 171 20.74 2.20 11.20
CA SER A 171 21.14 1.71 12.52
C SER A 171 19.98 1.61 13.52
N ARG A 172 18.85 2.29 13.25
CA ARG A 172 17.63 2.24 14.07
C ARG A 172 16.64 1.17 13.62
N GLY A 173 16.99 0.43 12.58
CA GLY A 173 16.14 -0.62 12.02
C GLY A 173 14.98 -0.08 11.18
N THR A 174 14.18 -1.00 10.74
CA THR A 174 12.95 -0.78 9.97
C THR A 174 11.93 -1.82 10.37
N ARG A 175 10.66 -1.42 10.43
CA ARG A 175 9.56 -2.32 10.75
C ARG A 175 8.48 -2.23 9.66
N ARG A 176 7.96 -3.37 9.22
CA ARG A 176 6.69 -3.41 8.49
C ARG A 176 5.56 -3.15 9.48
N VAL A 177 4.58 -2.37 9.09
CA VAL A 177 3.47 -1.93 9.94
C VAL A 177 2.16 -2.52 9.46
N ASP A 178 1.39 -3.06 10.39
CA ASP A 178 0.03 -3.51 10.23
C ASP A 178 -0.77 -3.29 11.53
N HIS A 179 -2.02 -3.75 11.59
CA HIS A 179 -2.91 -3.57 12.75
C HIS A 179 -2.41 -4.25 14.03
N THR A 180 -1.50 -5.23 13.94
CA THR A 180 -0.91 -5.91 15.11
C THR A 180 0.27 -5.14 15.70
N THR A 181 0.83 -4.19 14.95
CA THR A 181 1.97 -3.37 15.41
C THR A 181 1.52 -2.40 16.50
N PRO A 182 2.20 -2.35 17.67
CA PRO A 182 1.89 -1.35 18.70
C PRO A 182 1.96 0.08 18.15
N LEU A 183 1.02 0.96 18.56
CA LEU A 183 0.95 2.33 18.05
C LEU A 183 2.28 3.09 18.22
N ALA A 184 2.97 2.85 19.35
CA ALA A 184 4.25 3.45 19.67
C ALA A 184 5.38 3.15 18.65
N GLU A 185 5.19 2.16 17.78
CA GLU A 185 6.18 1.72 16.79
C GLU A 185 5.78 2.08 15.35
N ARG A 186 4.58 2.67 15.15
CA ARG A 186 4.04 3.02 13.83
C ARG A 186 4.54 4.36 13.34
N TRP A 187 4.55 4.49 12.01
CA TRP A 187 4.62 5.73 11.23
C TRP A 187 5.92 6.55 11.32
N GLY A 188 7.02 5.94 11.78
CA GLY A 188 8.33 6.58 11.58
C GLY A 188 8.57 6.87 10.09
N GLY A 189 9.01 8.09 9.78
CA GLY A 189 9.20 8.57 8.40
C GLY A 189 7.94 9.08 7.70
N TRP A 190 6.80 9.16 8.43
CA TRP A 190 5.52 9.68 7.95
C TRP A 190 5.12 10.94 8.72
N TYR A 191 4.41 11.84 8.06
CA TYR A 191 3.63 12.85 8.74
C TYR A 191 2.28 12.27 9.16
N VAL A 192 1.78 12.73 10.30
CA VAL A 192 0.52 12.27 10.89
C VAL A 192 -0.20 13.48 11.46
N THR A 193 -1.42 13.74 10.98
CA THR A 193 -2.31 14.75 11.55
C THR A 193 -3.51 14.08 12.20
N GLY A 194 -3.76 14.42 13.45
CA GLY A 194 -4.82 13.83 14.26
C GLY A 194 -4.48 13.81 15.74
N THR A 195 -5.33 13.19 16.50
CA THR A 195 -5.12 12.98 17.93
C THR A 195 -5.19 11.49 18.27
N SER A 196 -4.29 11.05 19.14
CA SER A 196 -4.22 9.68 19.67
C SER A 196 -4.33 9.63 21.20
N GLY A 197 -4.79 10.74 21.81
CA GLY A 197 -4.90 10.86 23.27
C GLY A 197 -3.53 10.81 23.96
N SER A 198 -3.42 9.97 24.97
CA SER A 198 -2.15 9.74 25.70
C SER A 198 -1.18 8.82 24.97
N GLN A 199 -1.63 8.15 23.91
CA GLN A 199 -0.83 7.20 23.13
C GLN A 199 0.17 7.94 22.24
N LYS A 200 1.34 7.35 22.08
CA LYS A 200 2.44 7.90 21.27
C LYS A 200 2.67 7.07 20.04
N HIS A 201 3.19 7.71 18.99
CA HIS A 201 3.65 7.06 17.76
C HIS A 201 4.95 7.72 17.25
N LEU A 202 5.60 7.11 16.26
CA LEU A 202 6.84 7.61 15.67
C LEU A 202 6.62 8.64 14.54
N GLY A 203 5.37 8.88 14.14
CA GLY A 203 5.04 9.87 13.12
C GLY A 203 5.48 11.28 13.51
N ASN A 204 5.78 12.11 12.52
CA ASN A 204 6.24 13.49 12.68
C ASN A 204 7.66 13.64 13.27
N ARG A 205 8.36 12.55 13.56
CA ARG A 205 9.69 12.57 14.16
C ARG A 205 10.77 12.55 13.09
N ILE A 206 11.71 13.51 13.19
CA ILE A 206 12.88 13.60 12.34
C ILE A 206 14.10 13.44 13.24
N VAL A 207 15.00 12.50 12.90
CA VAL A 207 16.19 12.22 13.70
C VAL A 207 17.25 13.29 13.45
N SER A 208 17.71 13.94 14.52
CA SER A 208 18.80 14.89 14.49
C SER A 208 20.08 14.26 15.05
N GLY A 209 21.16 14.19 14.22
CA GLY A 209 22.47 13.70 14.60
C GLY A 209 22.59 12.18 14.72
N ARG A 210 23.84 11.69 14.85
CA ARG A 210 24.19 10.26 14.91
C ARG A 210 23.72 9.52 16.16
N GLN A 211 23.39 10.22 17.23
CA GLN A 211 23.10 9.63 18.56
C GLN A 211 21.69 9.87 19.08
N GLY A 212 20.76 10.31 18.25
CA GLY A 212 19.33 10.28 18.61
C GLY A 212 18.89 11.26 19.71
N ALA A 213 19.43 12.46 19.70
CA ALA A 213 19.14 13.46 20.73
C ALA A 213 17.70 14.06 20.67
N ASP A 214 16.84 13.61 19.75
CA ASP A 214 15.53 14.26 19.54
C ASP A 214 14.32 13.39 19.91
N GLU A 215 14.43 12.55 20.91
CA GLU A 215 13.28 11.81 21.48
C GLU A 215 12.35 12.71 22.31
N THR A 216 12.64 13.99 22.48
CA THR A 216 11.97 14.85 23.44
C THR A 216 10.74 15.59 22.91
N GLN A 217 10.53 15.70 21.62
CA GLN A 217 9.33 16.33 21.07
C GLN A 217 8.24 15.30 20.81
N ASP A 218 7.27 15.25 21.73
CA ASP A 218 6.02 14.53 21.50
C ASP A 218 5.21 15.24 20.39
N ALA A 219 5.15 14.63 19.23
CA ALA A 219 4.43 15.14 18.07
C ALA A 219 3.22 14.27 17.72
N SER A 220 2.77 13.42 18.66
CA SER A 220 1.71 12.42 18.41
C SER A 220 0.32 13.04 18.22
N ASN A 221 0.06 14.23 18.77
CA ASN A 221 -1.24 14.91 18.65
C ASN A 221 -1.13 16.18 17.78
N ARG A 222 -0.46 16.06 16.64
CA ARG A 222 -0.29 17.16 15.69
C ARG A 222 -1.54 17.31 14.81
N ILE A 223 -2.14 18.48 14.81
CA ILE A 223 -3.36 18.77 14.03
C ILE A 223 -3.08 19.53 12.73
N SER A 224 -1.88 20.09 12.53
CA SER A 224 -1.50 20.84 11.33
C SER A 224 -0.03 20.60 10.97
N LEU A 225 0.25 20.62 9.67
CA LEU A 225 1.61 20.57 9.08
C LEU A 225 2.05 21.95 8.56
N GLU A 226 1.32 23.00 8.87
CA GLU A 226 1.64 24.38 8.47
C GLU A 226 3.03 24.79 9.00
N GLY A 227 3.82 25.45 8.15
CA GLY A 227 5.20 25.82 8.45
C GLY A 227 6.21 24.67 8.35
N ILE A 228 5.78 23.41 8.26
CA ILE A 228 6.63 22.23 8.16
C ILE A 228 6.71 21.74 6.69
N VAL A 229 5.55 21.62 6.06
CA VAL A 229 5.40 21.14 4.68
C VAL A 229 4.89 22.28 3.80
N SER A 230 5.26 22.28 2.53
CA SER A 230 4.74 23.21 1.51
C SER A 230 3.31 22.83 1.10
N LEU A 231 2.35 23.00 2.02
CA LEU A 231 0.98 22.47 1.93
C LEU A 231 0.24 22.90 0.65
N GLY A 232 0.43 24.12 0.16
CA GLY A 232 -0.23 24.61 -1.05
C GLY A 232 0.12 23.84 -2.35
N ARG A 233 0.96 22.80 -2.25
CA ARG A 233 1.33 21.93 -3.35
C ARG A 233 0.70 20.55 -3.28
N TYR A 234 -0.13 20.29 -2.30
CA TYR A 234 -0.86 19.05 -2.11
C TYR A 234 -2.36 19.30 -2.24
N LEU A 235 -3.14 18.26 -2.53
CA LEU A 235 -4.58 18.39 -2.73
C LEU A 235 -5.32 18.67 -1.42
N THR A 236 -4.74 18.26 -0.27
CA THR A 236 -5.26 18.57 1.06
C THR A 236 -4.12 18.95 2.01
N PRO A 237 -4.37 19.71 3.08
CA PRO A 237 -3.35 20.05 4.08
C PRO A 237 -3.09 18.94 5.10
N HIS A 238 -3.70 17.76 4.93
CA HIS A 238 -3.71 16.70 5.93
C HIS A 238 -2.82 15.51 5.56
N SER A 239 -2.38 14.80 6.58
CA SER A 239 -1.88 13.42 6.52
C SER A 239 -2.59 12.66 7.64
N ASP A 240 -3.83 12.29 7.38
CA ASP A 240 -4.82 11.89 8.37
C ASP A 240 -4.46 10.58 9.05
N ILE A 241 -4.48 10.56 10.40
CA ILE A 241 -4.16 9.38 11.20
C ILE A 241 -5.10 8.20 10.93
N VAL A 242 -6.39 8.50 10.71
CA VAL A 242 -7.41 7.49 10.39
C VAL A 242 -7.16 6.90 9.00
N ALA A 243 -6.82 7.75 8.03
CA ALA A 243 -6.44 7.28 6.70
C ALA A 243 -5.20 6.38 6.74
N LEU A 244 -4.19 6.71 7.55
CA LEU A 244 -3.01 5.84 7.73
C LEU A 244 -3.37 4.49 8.35
N MET A 245 -4.22 4.46 9.37
CA MET A 245 -4.67 3.21 10.00
C MET A 245 -5.45 2.32 9.03
N VAL A 246 -6.30 2.91 8.20
CA VAL A 246 -7.04 2.18 7.16
C VAL A 246 -6.09 1.67 6.08
N LEU A 247 -5.17 2.52 5.59
CA LEU A 247 -4.20 2.14 4.56
C LEU A 247 -3.33 0.94 5.00
N GLU A 248 -2.81 0.96 6.24
CA GLU A 248 -1.96 -0.13 6.72
C GLU A 248 -2.73 -1.45 6.86
N HIS A 249 -3.99 -1.41 7.32
CA HIS A 249 -4.82 -2.59 7.43
C HIS A 249 -5.22 -3.13 6.05
N GLN A 250 -5.63 -2.28 5.11
CA GLN A 250 -5.95 -2.68 3.74
C GLN A 250 -4.72 -3.27 3.04
N ALA A 251 -3.55 -2.64 3.18
CA ALA A 251 -2.29 -3.16 2.61
C ALA A 251 -1.98 -4.57 3.13
N GLU A 252 -2.13 -4.81 4.44
CA GLU A 252 -1.92 -6.14 5.02
C GLU A 252 -2.97 -7.14 4.55
N ALA A 253 -4.25 -6.75 4.49
CA ALA A 253 -5.32 -7.62 3.99
C ALA A 253 -5.06 -8.07 2.54
N HIS A 254 -4.70 -7.14 1.64
CA HIS A 254 -4.29 -7.47 0.27
C HIS A 254 -3.12 -8.44 0.24
N ASN A 255 -2.06 -8.20 1.01
CA ASN A 255 -0.90 -9.09 1.04
C ASN A 255 -1.26 -10.51 1.49
N ARG A 256 -2.11 -10.65 2.50
CA ARG A 256 -2.56 -11.96 2.99
C ARG A 256 -3.44 -12.68 1.97
N ILE A 257 -4.33 -11.95 1.29
CA ILE A 257 -5.16 -12.50 0.19
C ILE A 257 -4.27 -12.99 -0.96
N VAL A 258 -3.30 -12.18 -1.41
CA VAL A 258 -2.35 -12.55 -2.45
C VAL A 258 -1.60 -13.83 -2.08
N ARG A 259 -1.06 -13.88 -0.88
CA ARG A 259 -0.34 -15.06 -0.39
C ARG A 259 -1.23 -16.31 -0.36
N ALA A 260 -2.44 -16.19 0.18
CA ALA A 260 -3.39 -17.31 0.22
C ALA A 260 -3.76 -17.81 -1.19
N ASN A 261 -4.01 -16.87 -2.13
CA ASN A 261 -4.29 -17.17 -3.52
C ASN A 261 -3.14 -17.98 -4.16
N TYR A 262 -1.91 -17.47 -4.07
CA TYR A 262 -0.74 -18.08 -4.68
C TYR A 262 -0.49 -19.49 -4.11
N LEU A 263 -0.46 -19.62 -2.78
CA LEU A 263 -0.23 -20.90 -2.12
C LEU A 263 -1.33 -21.93 -2.44
N THR A 264 -2.58 -21.49 -2.57
CA THR A 264 -3.72 -22.33 -2.95
C THR A 264 -3.56 -22.83 -4.38
N ARG A 265 -3.26 -21.93 -5.34
CA ARG A 265 -3.09 -22.29 -6.76
C ARG A 265 -1.94 -23.29 -6.95
N LEU A 266 -0.83 -23.08 -6.26
CA LEU A 266 0.29 -24.04 -6.27
C LEU A 266 -0.09 -25.40 -5.70
N ALA A 267 -0.78 -25.42 -4.56
CA ALA A 267 -1.21 -26.66 -3.95
C ALA A 267 -2.17 -27.46 -4.85
N LEU A 268 -3.05 -26.75 -5.56
CA LEU A 268 -3.97 -27.39 -6.52
C LEU A 268 -3.28 -27.96 -7.76
N ILE A 269 -2.24 -27.28 -8.28
CA ILE A 269 -1.44 -27.79 -9.40
C ILE A 269 -0.65 -29.01 -8.95
N GLU A 270 0.02 -28.96 -7.81
CA GLU A 270 0.74 -30.10 -7.25
C GLU A 270 -0.18 -31.32 -7.07
N GLN A 271 -1.42 -31.12 -6.60
CA GLN A 271 -2.41 -32.19 -6.52
C GLN A 271 -2.75 -32.78 -7.91
N ALA A 272 -2.94 -31.90 -8.91
CA ALA A 272 -3.25 -32.36 -10.26
C ALA A 272 -2.09 -33.17 -10.87
N GLU A 273 -0.85 -32.74 -10.65
CA GLU A 273 0.34 -33.46 -11.09
C GLU A 273 0.47 -34.84 -10.40
N ILE A 274 0.23 -34.91 -9.08
CA ILE A 274 0.24 -36.17 -8.34
C ILE A 274 -0.83 -37.13 -8.86
N ASN A 275 -2.07 -36.63 -9.05
CA ASN A 275 -3.18 -37.45 -9.57
C ASN A 275 -2.86 -37.97 -10.97
N ALA A 276 -2.26 -37.16 -11.83
CA ALA A 276 -1.84 -37.58 -13.17
C ALA A 276 -0.76 -38.69 -13.12
N MET A 277 0.21 -38.57 -12.21
CA MET A 277 1.24 -39.60 -12.01
C MET A 277 0.68 -40.93 -11.50
N LEU A 278 -0.38 -40.87 -10.69
CA LEU A 278 -1.03 -42.05 -10.12
C LEU A 278 -2.11 -42.62 -11.06
N GLY A 279 -2.38 -42.01 -12.19
CA GLY A 279 -3.46 -42.41 -13.10
C GLY A 279 -4.85 -42.23 -12.52
N GLU A 280 -4.98 -41.33 -11.51
CA GLU A 280 -6.24 -41.03 -10.83
C GLU A 280 -6.93 -39.84 -11.50
N ASN A 281 -8.15 -40.07 -11.98
CA ASN A 281 -9.03 -38.99 -12.47
C ASN A 281 -9.87 -38.35 -11.34
N SER A 282 -9.32 -38.28 -10.14
CA SER A 282 -10.06 -37.79 -8.98
C SER A 282 -10.04 -36.25 -8.90
N ALA A 283 -11.22 -35.65 -8.87
CA ALA A 283 -11.41 -34.25 -8.52
C ALA A 283 -11.29 -34.01 -7.00
N SER A 284 -11.09 -35.07 -6.21
CA SER A 284 -10.97 -34.98 -4.76
C SER A 284 -9.59 -34.45 -4.36
N ARG A 285 -9.58 -33.56 -3.36
CA ARG A 285 -8.33 -33.08 -2.76
C ARG A 285 -7.87 -34.04 -1.69
N SER A 286 -6.57 -34.33 -1.65
CA SER A 286 -5.97 -35.06 -0.53
C SER A 286 -6.07 -34.23 0.76
N GLU A 287 -6.08 -34.91 1.90
CA GLU A 287 -6.13 -34.25 3.21
C GLU A 287 -4.90 -33.32 3.43
N GLY A 288 -3.73 -33.69 2.89
CA GLY A 288 -2.52 -32.87 2.96
C GLY A 288 -2.67 -31.54 2.21
N ILE A 289 -3.23 -31.54 1.00
CA ILE A 289 -3.48 -30.35 0.22
C ILE A 289 -4.58 -29.49 0.89
N THR A 290 -5.65 -30.11 1.37
CA THR A 290 -6.71 -29.38 2.12
C THR A 290 -6.13 -28.62 3.31
N ARG A 291 -5.34 -29.28 4.16
CA ARG A 291 -4.67 -28.62 5.29
C ARG A 291 -3.70 -27.50 4.88
N ARG A 292 -3.01 -27.62 3.73
CA ARG A 292 -2.15 -26.55 3.22
C ARG A 292 -2.96 -25.32 2.84
N ILE A 293 -4.10 -25.52 2.16
CA ILE A 293 -4.99 -24.43 1.75
C ILE A 293 -5.59 -23.73 3.01
N GLU A 294 -6.08 -24.49 3.97
CA GLU A 294 -6.59 -23.99 5.24
C GLU A 294 -5.56 -23.10 5.97
N ARG A 295 -4.33 -23.60 6.10
CA ARG A 295 -3.22 -22.85 6.71
C ARG A 295 -2.85 -21.58 5.94
N ALA A 296 -3.01 -21.57 4.61
CA ALA A 296 -2.78 -20.40 3.79
C ALA A 296 -3.88 -19.35 3.95
N CYS A 297 -5.13 -19.80 4.15
CA CYS A 297 -6.29 -18.93 4.31
C CYS A 297 -6.47 -18.38 5.73
N GLU A 298 -6.02 -19.11 6.77
CA GLU A 298 -6.16 -18.71 8.17
C GLU A 298 -5.68 -17.27 8.46
N PRO A 299 -4.50 -16.80 7.97
CA PRO A 299 -4.08 -15.42 8.17
C PRO A 299 -5.01 -14.39 7.55
N VAL A 300 -5.73 -14.73 6.45
CA VAL A 300 -6.74 -13.84 5.85
C VAL A 300 -7.91 -13.66 6.81
N VAL A 301 -8.43 -14.75 7.36
CA VAL A 301 -9.53 -14.74 8.34
C VAL A 301 -9.13 -13.92 9.57
N GLN A 302 -7.95 -14.17 10.13
CA GLN A 302 -7.42 -13.41 11.26
C GLN A 302 -7.35 -11.91 10.97
N CYS A 303 -6.88 -11.51 9.77
CA CYS A 303 -6.81 -10.12 9.37
C CYS A 303 -8.21 -9.48 9.26
N LEU A 304 -9.15 -10.15 8.60
CA LEU A 304 -10.51 -9.64 8.42
C LEU A 304 -11.26 -9.43 9.74
N PHE A 305 -10.96 -10.22 10.74
CA PHE A 305 -11.53 -10.10 12.09
C PHE A 305 -10.63 -9.31 13.06
N PHE A 306 -9.59 -8.64 12.57
CA PHE A 306 -8.64 -7.90 13.38
C PHE A 306 -8.01 -8.73 14.50
N GLY A 307 -7.72 -10.01 14.22
CA GLY A 307 -7.02 -10.90 15.15
C GLY A 307 -5.67 -10.31 15.56
N GLU A 308 -5.37 -10.38 16.84
CA GLU A 308 -4.13 -9.85 17.44
C GLU A 308 -3.95 -8.32 17.27
N GLU A 309 -5.04 -7.57 17.03
CA GLU A 309 -4.97 -6.11 16.92
C GLU A 309 -4.29 -5.50 18.15
N ALA A 310 -3.32 -4.62 17.91
CA ALA A 310 -2.68 -3.87 18.98
C ALA A 310 -3.70 -2.95 19.67
N ARG A 311 -3.80 -3.11 20.99
CA ARG A 311 -4.79 -2.39 21.81
C ARG A 311 -4.62 -0.89 21.69
N LEU A 312 -5.70 -0.19 21.37
CA LEU A 312 -5.80 1.26 21.52
C LEU A 312 -6.33 1.58 22.93
N VAL A 313 -5.63 2.47 23.63
CA VAL A 313 -6.00 2.89 25.00
C VAL A 313 -6.96 4.06 24.96
N ASP A 314 -6.72 5.00 24.05
CA ASP A 314 -7.54 6.18 23.81
C ASP A 314 -8.09 6.17 22.39
N ARG A 315 -9.16 6.93 22.18
CA ARG A 315 -9.72 7.16 20.85
C ARG A 315 -8.74 7.88 19.94
N VAL A 316 -8.77 7.53 18.66
CA VAL A 316 -8.02 8.19 17.60
C VAL A 316 -8.97 9.04 16.78
N SER A 317 -8.58 10.26 16.46
CA SER A 317 -9.39 11.17 15.63
C SER A 317 -8.54 11.83 14.57
N GLY A 318 -9.03 11.79 13.32
CA GLY A 318 -8.40 12.44 12.18
C GLY A 318 -8.67 13.94 12.11
N THR A 319 -8.03 14.60 11.15
CA THR A 319 -8.19 16.04 10.88
C THR A 319 -8.87 16.33 9.55
N SER A 320 -9.16 15.31 8.75
CA SER A 320 -9.80 15.41 7.44
C SER A 320 -11.21 14.81 7.44
N ASN A 321 -11.88 14.90 6.30
CA ASN A 321 -13.18 14.22 6.09
C ASN A 321 -13.01 12.73 5.76
N PHE A 322 -11.80 12.15 5.85
CA PHE A 322 -11.55 10.77 5.44
C PHE A 322 -12.49 9.77 6.11
N ALA A 323 -12.68 9.86 7.41
CA ALA A 323 -13.54 8.93 8.16
C ALA A 323 -14.97 8.92 7.61
N SER A 324 -15.57 10.09 7.37
CA SER A 324 -16.92 10.20 6.79
C SER A 324 -16.98 9.72 5.35
N ASP A 325 -15.99 10.08 4.53
CA ASP A 325 -15.89 9.63 3.13
C ASP A 325 -15.72 8.11 3.05
N PHE A 326 -14.93 7.52 3.94
CA PHE A 326 -14.70 6.08 4.01
C PHE A 326 -15.99 5.34 4.40
N VAL A 327 -16.69 5.81 5.43
CA VAL A 327 -17.98 5.24 5.87
C VAL A 327 -19.04 5.33 4.78
N SER A 328 -19.14 6.47 4.09
CA SER A 328 -20.17 6.71 3.08
C SER A 328 -20.11 5.79 1.86
N ARG A 329 -18.99 5.10 1.65
CA ARG A 329 -18.79 4.19 0.51
C ARG A 329 -19.25 2.76 0.79
N GLY A 330 -19.71 2.42 2.00
CA GLY A 330 -20.17 1.08 2.35
C GLY A 330 -19.02 0.04 2.40
N PRO A 331 -19.29 -1.25 2.40
CA PRO A 331 -20.58 -1.85 2.07
C PRO A 331 -21.67 -1.57 3.12
N PHE A 332 -22.93 -1.70 2.69
CA PHE A 332 -24.09 -1.41 3.54
C PHE A 332 -24.84 -2.70 3.92
N ASP A 333 -25.36 -2.74 5.14
CA ASP A 333 -26.26 -3.82 5.57
C ASP A 333 -27.67 -3.65 4.97
N ALA A 334 -28.57 -4.61 5.23
CA ALA A 334 -29.94 -4.58 4.76
C ALA A 334 -30.77 -3.38 5.31
N LYS A 335 -30.27 -2.67 6.33
CA LYS A 335 -30.88 -1.48 6.92
C LYS A 335 -30.24 -0.18 6.40
N GLY A 336 -29.34 -0.26 5.43
CA GLY A 336 -28.63 0.89 4.88
C GLY A 336 -27.53 1.46 5.77
N ARG A 337 -27.08 0.73 6.80
CA ARG A 337 -25.98 1.17 7.66
C ARG A 337 -24.65 0.70 7.09
N SER A 338 -23.65 1.58 7.06
CA SER A 338 -22.32 1.21 6.60
C SER A 338 -21.66 0.24 7.57
N LEU A 339 -21.14 -0.88 7.07
CA LEU A 339 -20.38 -1.82 7.89
C LEU A 339 -19.07 -1.21 8.36
N ARG A 340 -18.50 -0.27 7.61
CA ARG A 340 -17.29 0.47 8.00
C ARG A 340 -17.49 1.36 9.22
N GLU A 341 -18.72 1.84 9.44
CA GLU A 341 -19.04 2.64 10.62
C GLU A 341 -18.85 1.84 11.91
N PHE A 342 -19.22 0.58 11.92
CA PHE A 342 -19.04 -0.27 13.11
C PHE A 342 -17.56 -0.47 13.45
N ASP A 343 -16.71 -0.61 12.45
CA ASP A 343 -15.28 -0.79 12.65
C ASP A 343 -14.62 0.49 13.19
N LEU A 344 -14.99 1.65 12.64
CA LEU A 344 -14.47 2.94 13.10
C LEU A 344 -14.96 3.29 14.50
N GLN A 345 -16.25 3.09 14.82
CA GLN A 345 -16.82 3.42 16.14
C GLN A 345 -16.16 2.71 17.30
N LYS A 346 -15.61 1.52 17.11
CA LYS A 346 -14.91 0.78 18.14
C LYS A 346 -13.49 1.28 18.41
N ARG A 347 -12.88 1.94 17.42
CA ARG A 347 -11.44 2.29 17.43
C ARG A 347 -11.19 3.80 17.47
N MET A 348 -12.18 4.60 17.11
CA MET A 348 -12.08 6.06 16.92
C MET A 348 -13.09 6.86 17.70
#